data_33444dfc005fd78cd3e35f917c19005e
#
_entry.id   33444dfc005fd78cd3e35f917c19005e
#
_cell.length_a   1.000
_cell.length_b   1.000
_cell.length_c   1.000
_cell.angle_alpha   90.00
_cell.angle_beta   90.00
_cell.angle_gamma   90.00
#
_symmetry.space_group_name_H-M   'P 1'
#
loop_
_entity.id
_entity.type
_entity.pdbx_description
1 polymer ?
#
loop_
_entity_poly.entity_id
_entity_poly.type
_entity_poly.pdbx_seq_one_letter_code
_entity_poly.pdbx_strand_id
1 'polypeptide(L)'
;MEKLPISICILSWNNVKTLENTLKSYQKFGLLEMSEDIVVLFQEASEKDVKLAETYQLKTIILKENIGIGKAIKILAENAKFENILFLENDWQLIENENTTFHQLKIGLDFLNKKYDVVRYRSRKKPGYPLHSLKHKGNELDYFDDWHNCTSPHLLESLHWLDPAKEFPDKIQKDGNFFVTTSRWANWTNNPFLVKKSFLLDKILSFAGESVYFERNIAEWWTKQNFKIAQGEGLFMHNDLAKYPKKNLFTKIIKRIKNLK
;
A
#
# COMPACT_ATOMS: atom_id res chain seq x y z
N MET A 1 -16.33 18.89 -6.58
CA MET A 1 -16.51 17.47 -6.20
C MET A 1 -16.88 17.40 -4.72
N GLU A 2 -17.70 16.41 -4.33
CA GLU A 2 -17.95 16.08 -2.92
C GLU A 2 -16.64 15.64 -2.26
N LYS A 3 -16.32 16.18 -1.08
CA LYS A 3 -15.12 15.76 -0.33
C LYS A 3 -15.44 14.56 0.55
N LEU A 4 -14.51 13.63 0.62
CA LEU A 4 -14.61 12.45 1.45
C LEU A 4 -14.06 12.74 2.86
N PRO A 5 -14.64 12.17 3.93
CA PRO A 5 -14.14 12.33 5.29
C PRO A 5 -12.93 11.41 5.55
N ILE A 6 -11.85 11.65 4.82
CA ILE A 6 -10.58 10.92 4.90
C ILE A 6 -9.43 11.89 5.10
N SER A 7 -8.41 11.49 5.87
CA SER A 7 -7.10 12.12 5.86
C SER A 7 -6.20 11.35 4.91
N ILE A 8 -5.60 12.03 3.94
CA ILE A 8 -4.59 11.45 3.06
C ILE A 8 -3.24 11.65 3.71
N CYS A 9 -2.64 10.57 4.20
CA CYS A 9 -1.38 10.57 4.92
C CYS A 9 -0.27 10.01 4.03
N ILE A 10 0.70 10.84 3.68
CA ILE A 10 1.80 10.49 2.77
C ILE A 10 3.10 10.45 3.56
N LEU A 11 3.77 9.29 3.56
CA LEU A 11 5.12 9.16 4.09
C LEU A 11 6.15 9.34 2.98
N SER A 12 7.08 10.26 3.17
CA SER A 12 8.16 10.53 2.22
C SER A 12 9.52 10.43 2.86
N TRP A 13 10.42 9.71 2.18
CA TRP A 13 11.82 9.62 2.56
C TRP A 13 12.71 9.62 1.31
N ASN A 14 13.62 10.57 1.28
CA ASN A 14 14.84 10.58 0.44
C ASN A 14 14.64 10.40 -1.09
N ASN A 15 13.51 10.88 -1.65
CA ASN A 15 13.30 10.86 -3.11
C ASN A 15 12.28 11.91 -3.61
N VAL A 16 12.70 13.18 -3.65
CA VAL A 16 11.84 14.29 -4.08
C VAL A 16 11.26 14.09 -5.49
N LYS A 17 12.03 13.53 -6.42
CA LYS A 17 11.57 13.31 -7.80
C LYS A 17 10.44 12.27 -7.88
N THR A 18 10.51 11.24 -7.06
CA THR A 18 9.45 10.22 -6.99
C THR A 18 8.19 10.83 -6.39
N LEU A 19 8.31 11.59 -5.29
CA LEU A 19 7.18 12.31 -4.70
C LEU A 19 6.55 13.30 -5.69
N GLU A 20 7.36 14.06 -6.43
CA GLU A 20 6.87 14.98 -7.46
C GLU A 20 6.01 14.26 -8.51
N ASN A 21 6.48 13.13 -9.03
CA ASN A 21 5.72 12.33 -9.98
C ASN A 21 4.42 11.78 -9.38
N THR A 22 4.47 11.38 -8.12
CA THR A 22 3.32 10.90 -7.36
C THR A 22 2.29 12.01 -7.19
N LEU A 23 2.69 13.19 -6.72
CA LEU A 23 1.79 14.34 -6.55
C LEU A 23 1.20 14.83 -7.88
N LYS A 24 1.99 14.82 -8.96
CA LYS A 24 1.46 15.10 -10.32
C LYS A 24 0.35 14.12 -10.72
N SER A 25 0.48 12.85 -10.38
CA SER A 25 -0.58 11.87 -10.64
C SER A 25 -1.83 12.13 -9.80
N TYR A 26 -1.66 12.53 -8.53
CA TYR A 26 -2.77 12.86 -7.63
C TYR A 26 -3.53 14.09 -8.11
N GLN A 27 -2.82 15.14 -8.52
CA GLN A 27 -3.42 16.34 -9.11
C GLN A 27 -4.14 16.01 -10.42
N LYS A 28 -3.48 15.26 -11.32
CA LYS A 28 -4.05 14.90 -12.63
C LYS A 28 -5.36 14.15 -12.52
N PHE A 29 -5.51 13.29 -11.52
CA PHE A 29 -6.67 12.42 -11.34
C PHE A 29 -7.56 12.83 -10.16
N GLY A 30 -7.41 14.06 -9.67
CA GLY A 30 -8.33 14.72 -8.75
C GLY A 30 -8.25 14.21 -7.28
N LEU A 31 -7.26 13.41 -6.89
CA LEU A 31 -7.17 12.89 -5.53
C LEU A 31 -6.97 14.00 -4.48
N LEU A 32 -6.22 15.06 -4.84
CA LEU A 32 -5.95 16.16 -3.92
C LEU A 32 -7.21 16.96 -3.59
N GLU A 33 -8.19 16.97 -4.47
CA GLU A 33 -9.47 17.66 -4.28
C GLU A 33 -10.49 16.81 -3.51
N MET A 34 -10.26 15.49 -3.35
CA MET A 34 -11.17 14.56 -2.67
C MET A 34 -11.13 14.64 -1.14
N SER A 35 -10.13 15.31 -0.57
CA SER A 35 -9.99 15.47 0.87
C SER A 35 -9.71 16.94 1.25
N GLU A 36 -10.06 17.29 2.49
CA GLU A 36 -9.68 18.57 3.12
C GLU A 36 -8.42 18.42 3.98
N ASP A 37 -7.90 17.21 4.16
CA ASP A 37 -6.78 16.93 5.03
C ASP A 37 -5.76 16.05 4.34
N ILE A 38 -4.71 16.66 3.82
CA ILE A 38 -3.59 15.98 3.17
C ILE A 38 -2.33 16.33 3.93
N VAL A 39 -1.73 15.33 4.56
CA VAL A 39 -0.55 15.48 5.41
C VAL A 39 0.60 14.71 4.82
N VAL A 40 1.73 15.39 4.60
CA VAL A 40 2.98 14.75 4.18
C VAL A 40 3.98 14.79 5.32
N LEU A 41 4.48 13.63 5.72
CA LEU A 41 5.59 13.53 6.66
C LEU A 41 6.87 13.26 5.88
N PHE A 42 7.83 14.15 6.03
CA PHE A 42 9.17 14.02 5.47
C PHE A 42 10.15 13.53 6.53
N GLN A 43 10.79 12.41 6.26
CA GLN A 43 11.96 11.96 7.00
C GLN A 43 13.23 12.47 6.30
N GLU A 44 14.17 13.06 7.03
CA GLU A 44 15.40 13.67 6.47
C GLU A 44 15.09 14.68 5.35
N ALA A 45 14.15 15.59 5.61
CA ALA A 45 13.66 16.55 4.63
C ALA A 45 14.75 17.44 4.05
N SER A 46 14.78 17.57 2.74
CA SER A 46 15.56 18.58 2.03
C SER A 46 14.73 19.84 1.77
N GLU A 47 15.38 20.96 1.47
CA GLU A 47 14.69 22.19 1.04
C GLU A 47 13.81 21.96 -0.21
N LYS A 48 14.19 21.02 -1.08
CA LYS A 48 13.43 20.68 -2.29
C LYS A 48 12.11 19.96 -1.94
N ASP A 49 12.13 19.12 -0.91
CA ASP A 49 10.92 18.43 -0.43
C ASP A 49 9.93 19.45 0.12
N VAL A 50 10.40 20.42 0.92
CA VAL A 50 9.56 21.48 1.50
C VAL A 50 8.95 22.35 0.41
N LYS A 51 9.77 22.85 -0.54
CA LYS A 51 9.28 23.63 -1.68
C LYS A 51 8.25 22.88 -2.54
N LEU A 52 8.46 21.59 -2.72
CA LEU A 52 7.50 20.76 -3.45
C LEU A 52 6.16 20.71 -2.73
N ALA A 53 6.15 20.46 -1.42
CA ALA A 53 4.93 20.43 -0.63
C ALA A 53 4.19 21.78 -0.60
N GLU A 54 4.93 22.89 -0.52
CA GLU A 54 4.38 24.26 -0.62
C GLU A 54 3.67 24.47 -1.97
N THR A 55 4.26 24.00 -3.08
CA THR A 55 3.67 24.12 -4.42
C THR A 55 2.28 23.49 -4.49
N TYR A 56 2.06 22.41 -3.75
CA TYR A 56 0.77 21.70 -3.67
C TYR A 56 -0.08 22.10 -2.46
N GLN A 57 0.36 23.09 -1.68
CA GLN A 57 -0.33 23.61 -0.48
C GLN A 57 -0.65 22.50 0.55
N LEU A 58 0.28 21.55 0.73
CA LEU A 58 0.10 20.40 1.60
C LEU A 58 0.50 20.74 3.05
N LYS A 59 -0.23 20.18 4.02
CA LYS A 59 0.21 20.19 5.42
C LYS A 59 1.44 19.31 5.57
N THR A 60 2.51 19.84 6.18
CA THR A 60 3.79 19.12 6.29
C THR A 60 4.20 18.87 7.72
N ILE A 61 4.80 17.69 7.95
CA ILE A 61 5.55 17.36 9.17
C ILE A 61 6.98 17.07 8.74
N ILE A 62 7.93 17.83 9.28
CA ILE A 62 9.33 17.82 8.86
C ILE A 62 10.18 17.21 9.97
N LEU A 63 10.83 16.08 9.68
CA LEU A 63 11.77 15.44 10.59
C LEU A 63 13.20 15.60 10.08
N LYS A 64 14.13 15.81 11.01
CA LYS A 64 15.56 15.95 10.71
C LYS A 64 16.25 14.62 10.42
N GLU A 65 15.65 13.52 10.86
CA GLU A 65 16.21 12.19 10.75
C GLU A 65 15.14 11.16 10.33
N ASN A 66 15.58 10.00 9.84
CA ASN A 66 14.72 8.85 9.59
C ASN A 66 14.46 8.11 10.90
N ILE A 67 13.25 8.24 11.41
CA ILE A 67 12.78 7.61 12.66
C ILE A 67 12.21 6.21 12.47
N GLY A 68 12.21 5.70 11.25
CA GLY A 68 11.59 4.43 10.88
C GLY A 68 10.10 4.54 10.58
N ILE A 69 9.59 3.51 9.89
CA ILE A 69 8.24 3.55 9.33
C ILE A 69 7.14 3.49 10.39
N GLY A 70 7.30 2.68 11.45
CA GLY A 70 6.31 2.55 12.51
C GLY A 70 6.05 3.87 13.25
N LYS A 71 7.11 4.58 13.64
CA LYS A 71 7.01 5.91 14.26
C LYS A 71 6.40 6.94 13.31
N ALA A 72 6.80 6.91 12.04
CA ALA A 72 6.29 7.84 11.05
C ALA A 72 4.78 7.65 10.79
N ILE A 73 4.31 6.40 10.70
CA ILE A 73 2.87 6.08 10.58
C ILE A 73 2.11 6.60 11.80
N LYS A 74 2.66 6.42 13.03
CA LYS A 74 2.05 6.91 14.25
C LYS A 74 1.87 8.42 14.22
N ILE A 75 2.93 9.16 13.90
CA ILE A 75 2.87 10.63 13.82
C ILE A 75 1.86 11.08 12.76
N LEU A 76 1.83 10.45 11.59
CA LEU A 76 0.83 10.75 10.56
C LEU A 76 -0.59 10.52 11.07
N ALA A 77 -0.84 9.37 11.70
CA ALA A 77 -2.15 9.04 12.24
C ALA A 77 -2.61 10.01 13.34
N GLU A 78 -1.72 10.37 14.27
CA GLU A 78 -2.00 11.35 15.34
C GLU A 78 -2.31 12.75 14.78
N ASN A 79 -1.72 13.13 13.65
CA ASN A 79 -1.94 14.43 13.00
C ASN A 79 -3.07 14.43 11.96
N ALA A 80 -3.68 13.29 11.68
CA ALA A 80 -4.82 13.15 10.80
C ALA A 80 -6.08 13.79 11.41
N LYS A 81 -6.79 14.62 10.62
CA LYS A 81 -8.03 15.29 11.03
C LYS A 81 -9.19 14.29 11.15
N PHE A 82 -9.30 13.37 10.19
CA PHE A 82 -10.43 12.43 10.10
C PHE A 82 -10.11 11.08 10.73
N GLU A 83 -11.14 10.37 11.12
CA GLU A 83 -11.04 9.00 11.63
C GLU A 83 -10.60 7.99 10.55
N ASN A 84 -10.92 8.24 9.30
CA ASN A 84 -10.49 7.38 8.19
C ASN A 84 -9.21 7.92 7.57
N ILE A 85 -8.18 7.08 7.50
CA ILE A 85 -6.86 7.41 6.97
C ILE A 85 -6.59 6.62 5.68
N LEU A 86 -6.32 7.32 4.58
CA LEU A 86 -5.70 6.74 3.40
C LEU A 86 -4.18 6.91 3.54
N PHE A 87 -3.48 5.82 3.83
CA PHE A 87 -2.02 5.80 3.96
C PHE A 87 -1.36 5.50 2.61
N LEU A 88 -0.33 6.29 2.29
CA LEU A 88 0.45 6.21 1.06
C LEU A 88 1.93 6.45 1.37
N GLU A 89 2.82 5.82 0.61
CA GLU A 89 4.22 6.21 0.55
C GLU A 89 4.47 7.06 -0.70
N ASN A 90 5.59 7.75 -0.77
CA ASN A 90 5.91 8.73 -1.82
C ASN A 90 6.06 8.13 -3.24
N ASP A 91 6.03 6.81 -3.39
CA ASP A 91 6.23 6.08 -4.64
C ASP A 91 4.96 5.37 -5.16
N TRP A 92 3.79 5.72 -4.62
CA TRP A 92 2.50 5.19 -5.07
C TRP A 92 1.79 6.16 -6.02
N GLN A 93 1.90 5.93 -7.33
CA GLN A 93 1.20 6.72 -8.33
C GLN A 93 -0.27 6.31 -8.47
N LEU A 94 -1.16 7.29 -8.47
CA LEU A 94 -2.56 7.09 -8.85
C LEU A 94 -2.63 6.87 -10.36
N ILE A 95 -3.32 5.81 -10.79
CA ILE A 95 -3.42 5.42 -12.21
C ILE A 95 -4.85 5.36 -12.72
N GLU A 96 -5.83 5.49 -11.85
CA GLU A 96 -7.24 5.49 -12.19
C GLU A 96 -7.79 6.92 -12.30
N ASN A 97 -8.83 7.09 -13.11
CA ASN A 97 -9.48 8.39 -13.27
C ASN A 97 -10.23 8.80 -11.99
N GLU A 98 -10.62 10.07 -11.95
CA GLU A 98 -11.28 10.71 -10.82
C GLU A 98 -12.54 9.97 -10.37
N ASN A 99 -13.45 9.63 -11.30
CA ASN A 99 -14.71 8.95 -10.96
C ASN A 99 -14.46 7.55 -10.36
N THR A 100 -13.57 6.78 -10.95
CA THR A 100 -13.18 5.45 -10.45
C THR A 100 -12.55 5.55 -9.07
N THR A 101 -11.67 6.54 -8.87
CA THR A 101 -10.99 6.78 -7.61
C THR A 101 -11.98 7.14 -6.51
N PHE A 102 -12.84 8.12 -6.77
CA PHE A 102 -13.88 8.54 -5.83
C PHE A 102 -14.82 7.39 -5.45
N HIS A 103 -15.28 6.64 -6.43
CA HIS A 103 -16.20 5.52 -6.21
C HIS A 103 -15.56 4.41 -5.37
N GLN A 104 -14.32 3.99 -5.67
CA GLN A 104 -13.64 2.97 -4.89
C GLN A 104 -13.33 3.43 -3.47
N LEU A 105 -12.95 4.70 -3.25
CA LEU A 105 -12.74 5.24 -1.91
C LEU A 105 -14.06 5.32 -1.12
N LYS A 106 -15.16 5.72 -1.75
CA LYS A 106 -16.49 5.76 -1.12
C LYS A 106 -16.96 4.37 -0.67
N ILE A 107 -16.80 3.35 -1.52
CA ILE A 107 -17.09 1.95 -1.13
C ILE A 107 -16.17 1.52 0.02
N GLY A 108 -14.89 1.87 -0.02
CA GLY A 108 -13.97 1.57 1.07
C GLY A 108 -14.38 2.18 2.40
N LEU A 109 -14.85 3.42 2.42
CA LEU A 109 -15.41 4.05 3.60
C LEU A 109 -16.65 3.31 4.14
N ASP A 110 -17.54 2.91 3.25
CA ASP A 110 -18.71 2.10 3.62
C ASP A 110 -18.29 0.74 4.22
N PHE A 111 -17.24 0.14 3.69
CA PHE A 111 -16.69 -1.11 4.20
C PHE A 111 -16.11 -0.95 5.60
N LEU A 112 -15.29 0.08 5.85
CA LEU A 112 -14.75 0.37 7.18
C LEU A 112 -15.86 0.67 8.21
N ASN A 113 -16.94 1.32 7.78
CA ASN A 113 -18.05 1.64 8.66
C ASN A 113 -18.93 0.42 9.00
N LYS A 114 -18.97 -0.59 8.14
CA LYS A 114 -19.89 -1.72 8.29
C LYS A 114 -19.25 -2.98 8.80
N LYS A 115 -18.07 -3.37 8.26
CA LYS A 115 -17.60 -4.73 8.54
C LYS A 115 -16.12 -5.05 8.28
N TYR A 116 -15.33 -4.17 7.66
CA TYR A 116 -13.94 -4.45 7.35
C TYR A 116 -13.00 -3.59 8.19
N ASP A 117 -11.82 -4.13 8.50
CA ASP A 117 -10.80 -3.44 9.30
C ASP A 117 -9.82 -2.66 8.42
N VAL A 118 -9.50 -3.19 7.23
CA VAL A 118 -8.58 -2.57 6.27
C VAL A 118 -9.08 -2.74 4.85
N VAL A 119 -9.00 -1.69 4.03
CA VAL A 119 -9.25 -1.72 2.59
C VAL A 119 -8.00 -1.36 1.82
N ARG A 120 -7.60 -2.17 0.83
CA ARG A 120 -6.35 -2.03 0.08
C ARG A 120 -6.59 -1.57 -1.33
N TYR A 121 -5.63 -0.78 -1.86
CA TYR A 121 -5.77 -0.11 -3.15
C TYR A 121 -4.60 -0.26 -4.11
N ARG A 122 -3.65 -1.14 -3.86
CA ARG A 122 -2.64 -1.48 -4.88
C ARG A 122 -3.33 -2.09 -6.09
N SER A 123 -3.05 -1.58 -7.30
CA SER A 123 -3.66 -2.09 -8.53
C SER A 123 -3.25 -3.54 -8.80
N ARG A 124 -4.23 -4.39 -9.07
CA ARG A 124 -3.99 -5.79 -9.44
C ARG A 124 -3.56 -5.93 -10.90
N LYS A 125 -4.05 -5.05 -11.77
CA LYS A 125 -3.74 -5.08 -13.21
C LYS A 125 -2.38 -4.43 -13.52
N LYS A 126 -2.03 -3.34 -12.78
CA LYS A 126 -0.79 -2.57 -12.97
C LYS A 126 -0.11 -2.31 -11.61
N PRO A 127 0.40 -3.34 -10.96
CA PRO A 127 0.85 -3.24 -9.57
C PRO A 127 2.16 -2.46 -9.38
N GLY A 128 2.97 -2.31 -10.44
CA GLY A 128 4.34 -1.81 -10.31
C GLY A 128 5.29 -2.84 -9.71
N TYR A 129 6.53 -2.45 -9.42
CA TYR A 129 7.55 -3.31 -8.81
C TYR A 129 7.76 -2.95 -7.33
N PRO A 130 8.22 -3.89 -6.46
CA PRO A 130 8.41 -5.31 -6.75
C PRO A 130 7.09 -6.06 -6.86
N LEU A 131 7.11 -7.13 -7.63
CA LEU A 131 5.98 -8.07 -7.70
C LEU A 131 6.20 -9.13 -6.62
N HIS A 132 5.44 -9.06 -5.56
CA HIS A 132 5.34 -10.13 -4.57
C HIS A 132 4.30 -11.12 -5.05
N SER A 133 4.73 -12.17 -5.73
CA SER A 133 3.78 -13.08 -6.32
C SER A 133 4.28 -14.51 -6.37
N LEU A 134 3.34 -15.41 -6.42
CA LEU A 134 3.54 -16.84 -6.52
C LEU A 134 4.20 -17.21 -7.86
N LYS A 135 4.70 -18.43 -7.96
CA LYS A 135 5.22 -19.00 -9.17
C LYS A 135 4.22 -18.88 -10.32
N HIS A 136 4.65 -18.31 -11.43
CA HIS A 136 3.83 -18.19 -12.63
C HIS A 136 4.59 -18.71 -13.85
N LYS A 137 3.98 -19.62 -14.61
CA LYS A 137 4.57 -20.22 -15.81
C LYS A 137 5.99 -20.76 -15.60
N GLY A 138 6.21 -21.45 -14.46
CA GLY A 138 7.50 -22.05 -14.12
C GLY A 138 8.56 -21.10 -13.59
N ASN A 139 8.29 -19.78 -13.49
CA ASN A 139 9.21 -18.82 -12.88
C ASN A 139 8.92 -18.70 -11.40
N GLU A 140 9.93 -18.91 -10.57
CA GLU A 140 9.84 -18.71 -9.13
C GLU A 140 9.60 -17.27 -8.78
N LEU A 141 8.68 -17.07 -7.87
CA LEU A 141 8.36 -15.83 -7.27
C LEU A 141 8.64 -15.98 -5.78
N ASP A 142 9.37 -15.06 -5.26
CA ASP A 142 10.20 -15.12 -4.06
C ASP A 142 9.57 -15.60 -2.74
N TYR A 143 8.32 -16.08 -2.69
CA TYR A 143 7.66 -16.27 -1.40
C TYR A 143 7.03 -17.65 -1.13
N PHE A 144 6.88 -18.55 -2.15
CA PHE A 144 6.09 -19.76 -1.91
C PHE A 144 6.59 -20.94 -2.73
N ASP A 145 7.00 -22.01 -2.04
CA ASP A 145 7.39 -23.28 -2.66
C ASP A 145 6.18 -24.11 -3.09
N ASP A 146 5.08 -24.05 -2.34
CA ASP A 146 3.85 -24.79 -2.62
C ASP A 146 2.60 -23.93 -2.41
N TRP A 147 2.15 -23.30 -3.45
CA TRP A 147 0.98 -22.43 -3.42
C TRP A 147 -0.36 -23.19 -3.51
N HIS A 148 -0.41 -24.44 -3.96
CA HIS A 148 -1.62 -25.24 -3.99
C HIS A 148 -2.04 -25.67 -2.59
N ASN A 149 -1.11 -26.10 -1.77
CA ASN A 149 -1.32 -26.40 -0.37
C ASN A 149 -1.12 -25.18 0.53
N CYS A 150 -1.24 -24.02 -0.04
CA CYS A 150 -0.80 -22.78 0.56
C CYS A 150 -1.45 -22.51 1.92
N THR A 151 -0.65 -22.58 2.95
CA THR A 151 -0.93 -22.01 4.27
C THR A 151 -0.47 -20.55 4.35
N SER A 152 -0.01 -20.00 3.23
CA SER A 152 0.58 -18.67 3.15
C SER A 152 -0.39 -17.57 3.50
N PRO A 153 0.05 -16.59 4.29
CA PRO A 153 -0.74 -15.39 4.56
C PRO A 153 -0.75 -14.37 3.42
N HIS A 154 -0.17 -14.69 2.25
CA HIS A 154 -0.01 -13.74 1.14
C HIS A 154 -0.93 -13.97 -0.04
N LEU A 155 -1.99 -14.77 0.10
CA LEU A 155 -2.84 -15.12 -1.03
C LEU A 155 -3.50 -13.90 -1.69
N LEU A 156 -3.97 -12.94 -0.89
CA LEU A 156 -4.63 -11.75 -1.42
C LEU A 156 -3.65 -10.84 -2.16
N GLU A 157 -2.42 -10.71 -1.68
CA GLU A 157 -1.37 -9.88 -2.29
C GLU A 157 -0.77 -10.48 -3.54
N SER A 158 -1.01 -11.75 -3.81
CA SER A 158 -0.50 -12.38 -5.01
C SER A 158 -1.08 -11.72 -6.25
N LEU A 159 -0.26 -10.96 -6.95
CA LEU A 159 -0.64 -10.17 -8.11
C LEU A 159 -0.83 -11.00 -9.38
N HIS A 160 -0.49 -12.29 -9.35
CA HIS A 160 -0.79 -13.20 -10.44
C HIS A 160 -2.25 -13.63 -10.46
N TRP A 161 -2.96 -13.50 -9.36
CA TRP A 161 -4.34 -13.88 -9.26
C TRP A 161 -5.22 -12.66 -9.54
N LEU A 162 -5.58 -12.45 -10.80
CA LEU A 162 -6.53 -11.39 -11.17
C LEU A 162 -7.91 -11.67 -10.57
N ASP A 163 -8.25 -12.93 -10.37
CA ASP A 163 -9.46 -13.37 -9.66
C ASP A 163 -9.12 -14.39 -8.55
N PRO A 164 -8.56 -13.95 -7.43
CA PRO A 164 -8.16 -14.84 -6.34
C PRO A 164 -9.33 -15.58 -5.68
N ALA A 165 -10.56 -15.08 -5.78
CA ALA A 165 -11.74 -15.76 -5.27
C ALA A 165 -12.08 -17.00 -6.09
N LYS A 166 -11.77 -17.00 -7.39
CA LYS A 166 -11.91 -18.18 -8.24
C LYS A 166 -10.85 -19.23 -7.92
N GLU A 167 -9.62 -18.81 -7.67
CA GLU A 167 -8.49 -19.69 -7.37
C GLU A 167 -8.56 -20.28 -5.95
N PHE A 168 -9.05 -19.49 -4.99
CA PHE A 168 -9.11 -19.86 -3.56
C PHE A 168 -10.48 -19.57 -2.95
N PRO A 169 -11.57 -20.20 -3.44
CA PRO A 169 -12.96 -19.88 -3.05
C PRO A 169 -13.25 -20.06 -1.56
N ASP A 170 -12.55 -21.00 -0.90
CA ASP A 170 -12.70 -21.26 0.53
C ASP A 170 -11.98 -20.23 1.42
N LYS A 171 -11.10 -19.41 0.85
CA LYS A 171 -10.23 -18.48 1.58
C LYS A 171 -10.48 -17.03 1.21
N ILE A 172 -10.85 -16.76 -0.04
CA ILE A 172 -11.11 -15.44 -0.58
C ILE A 172 -12.45 -15.43 -1.28
N GLN A 173 -13.30 -14.47 -0.96
CA GLN A 173 -14.63 -14.33 -1.54
C GLN A 173 -14.73 -12.98 -2.27
N LYS A 174 -15.86 -12.72 -2.93
CA LYS A 174 -16.22 -11.43 -3.51
C LYS A 174 -17.31 -10.75 -2.70
N ASP A 175 -17.16 -9.45 -2.52
CA ASP A 175 -18.20 -8.55 -2.05
C ASP A 175 -18.29 -7.37 -3.04
N GLY A 176 -19.25 -7.43 -3.95
CA GLY A 176 -19.27 -6.57 -5.14
C GLY A 176 -18.02 -6.78 -6.00
N ASN A 177 -17.31 -5.68 -6.27
CA ASN A 177 -16.06 -5.70 -7.05
C ASN A 177 -14.81 -5.84 -6.17
N PHE A 178 -14.97 -6.11 -4.87
CA PHE A 178 -13.85 -6.30 -3.96
C PHE A 178 -13.65 -7.78 -3.64
N PHE A 179 -12.39 -8.18 -3.54
CA PHE A 179 -11.97 -9.44 -2.94
C PHE A 179 -11.89 -9.25 -1.43
N VAL A 180 -12.49 -10.19 -0.70
CA VAL A 180 -12.59 -10.11 0.77
C VAL A 180 -12.07 -11.38 1.41
N THR A 181 -11.35 -11.20 2.52
CA THR A 181 -10.75 -12.29 3.27
C THR A 181 -10.44 -11.83 4.70
N THR A 182 -9.63 -12.61 5.41
CA THR A 182 -9.10 -12.22 6.72
C THR A 182 -7.59 -12.00 6.67
N SER A 183 -7.04 -11.41 7.73
CA SER A 183 -5.60 -11.23 7.92
C SER A 183 -4.81 -12.54 7.84
N ARG A 184 -5.47 -13.71 7.98
CA ARG A 184 -4.87 -15.02 7.78
C ARG A 184 -4.35 -15.22 6.34
N TRP A 185 -5.03 -14.64 5.35
CA TRP A 185 -4.75 -14.80 3.93
C TRP A 185 -4.35 -13.50 3.23
N ALA A 186 -4.26 -12.43 4.00
CA ALA A 186 -3.87 -11.10 3.57
C ALA A 186 -2.88 -10.52 4.59
N ASN A 187 -1.59 -10.75 4.39
CA ASN A 187 -0.53 -10.28 5.30
C ASN A 187 -0.54 -8.74 5.40
N TRP A 188 -0.01 -8.18 6.49
CA TRP A 188 0.19 -6.74 6.56
C TRP A 188 1.20 -6.28 5.51
N THR A 189 0.87 -5.20 4.83
CA THR A 189 1.77 -4.51 3.89
C THR A 189 1.56 -3.00 4.00
N ASN A 190 2.61 -2.22 3.77
CA ASN A 190 2.52 -0.76 3.67
C ASN A 190 2.06 -0.28 2.28
N ASN A 191 1.54 -1.18 1.45
CA ASN A 191 0.85 -0.81 0.21
C ASN A 191 -0.31 0.13 0.52
N PRO A 192 -0.79 0.93 -0.43
CA PRO A 192 -1.90 1.86 -0.21
C PRO A 192 -3.08 1.21 0.48
N PHE A 193 -3.47 1.74 1.64
CA PHE A 193 -4.60 1.21 2.40
C PHE A 193 -5.43 2.32 3.05
N LEU A 194 -6.72 2.04 3.22
CA LEU A 194 -7.66 2.82 4.00
C LEU A 194 -7.96 2.08 5.30
N VAL A 195 -7.93 2.79 6.42
CA VAL A 195 -8.07 2.22 7.77
C VAL A 195 -8.67 3.26 8.71
N LYS A 196 -9.32 2.82 9.80
CA LYS A 196 -9.70 3.72 10.89
C LYS A 196 -8.46 4.10 11.71
N LYS A 197 -8.33 5.38 12.05
CA LYS A 197 -7.25 5.91 12.90
C LYS A 197 -7.16 5.16 14.24
N SER A 198 -8.30 4.97 14.89
CA SER A 198 -8.39 4.21 16.15
C SER A 198 -7.88 2.77 15.98
N PHE A 199 -8.28 2.06 14.92
CA PHE A 199 -7.78 0.71 14.66
C PHE A 199 -6.27 0.71 14.43
N LEU A 200 -5.74 1.67 13.66
CA LEU A 200 -4.31 1.79 13.39
C LEU A 200 -3.50 2.04 14.67
N LEU A 201 -3.94 3.00 15.50
CA LEU A 201 -3.24 3.36 16.74
C LEU A 201 -3.38 2.28 17.83
N ASP A 202 -4.61 1.81 18.10
CA ASP A 202 -4.91 0.99 19.25
C ASP A 202 -4.65 -0.50 19.05
N LYS A 203 -4.67 -0.97 17.80
CA LYS A 203 -4.46 -2.39 17.48
C LYS A 203 -3.10 -2.61 16.81
N ILE A 204 -2.83 -1.92 15.71
CA ILE A 204 -1.66 -2.20 14.88
C ILE A 204 -0.40 -1.66 15.54
N LEU A 205 -0.36 -0.37 15.84
CA LEU A 205 0.84 0.28 16.38
C LEU A 205 1.09 -0.08 17.85
N SER A 206 0.05 -0.37 18.63
CA SER A 206 0.22 -0.86 20.00
C SER A 206 0.95 -2.20 20.07
N PHE A 207 0.80 -3.05 19.05
CA PHE A 207 1.52 -4.33 18.97
C PHE A 207 2.87 -4.19 18.24
N ALA A 208 2.87 -3.62 17.02
CA ALA A 208 4.06 -3.53 16.18
C ALA A 208 5.13 -2.59 16.76
N GLY A 209 4.70 -1.68 17.64
CA GLY A 209 5.57 -0.68 18.20
C GLY A 209 6.14 0.28 17.15
N GLU A 210 7.21 0.95 17.53
CA GLU A 210 7.87 1.98 16.71
C GLU A 210 9.04 1.40 15.88
N SER A 211 8.93 0.13 15.48
CA SER A 211 10.01 -0.59 14.80
C SER A 211 10.27 -0.11 13.38
N VAL A 212 11.54 -0.06 12.99
CA VAL A 212 11.96 0.15 11.60
C VAL A 212 11.59 -1.03 10.70
N TYR A 213 11.43 -2.23 11.27
CA TYR A 213 11.01 -3.45 10.57
C TYR A 213 9.51 -3.73 10.77
N PHE A 214 8.70 -2.71 10.67
CA PHE A 214 7.28 -2.72 11.00
C PHE A 214 6.52 -3.91 10.38
N GLU A 215 6.58 -4.09 9.06
CA GLU A 215 5.88 -5.18 8.37
C GLU A 215 6.31 -6.56 8.87
N ARG A 216 7.62 -6.75 9.09
CA ARG A 216 8.16 -8.02 9.56
C ARG A 216 7.72 -8.34 10.99
N ASN A 217 7.74 -7.33 11.86
CA ASN A 217 7.40 -7.54 13.27
C ASN A 217 5.93 -7.86 13.49
N ILE A 218 5.04 -7.30 12.64
CA ILE A 218 3.61 -7.51 12.76
C ILE A 218 3.14 -8.82 12.10
N ALA A 219 3.88 -9.37 11.14
CA ALA A 219 3.40 -10.41 10.23
C ALA A 219 2.81 -11.64 10.94
N GLU A 220 3.53 -12.23 11.91
CA GLU A 220 3.06 -13.42 12.60
C GLU A 220 1.83 -13.15 13.48
N TRP A 221 1.84 -12.07 14.23
CA TRP A 221 0.70 -11.66 15.06
C TRP A 221 -0.53 -11.36 14.20
N TRP A 222 -0.35 -10.61 13.12
CA TRP A 222 -1.40 -10.20 12.21
C TRP A 222 -2.18 -11.39 11.66
N THR A 223 -1.49 -12.44 11.22
CA THR A 223 -2.13 -13.63 10.65
C THR A 223 -2.99 -14.41 11.64
N LYS A 224 -2.80 -14.18 12.95
CA LYS A 224 -3.56 -14.83 14.03
C LYS A 224 -4.81 -14.05 14.47
N GLN A 225 -5.00 -12.82 13.99
CA GLN A 225 -6.06 -11.93 14.50
C GLN A 225 -7.41 -12.09 13.80
N ASN A 226 -7.47 -12.64 12.60
CA ASN A 226 -8.67 -12.73 11.77
C ASN A 226 -9.33 -11.38 11.45
N PHE A 227 -8.55 -10.29 11.36
CA PHE A 227 -9.03 -9.00 10.88
C PHE A 227 -9.58 -9.14 9.46
N LYS A 228 -10.65 -8.39 9.17
CA LYS A 228 -11.33 -8.46 7.87
C LYS A 228 -10.71 -7.50 6.88
N ILE A 229 -10.27 -8.04 5.76
CA ILE A 229 -9.54 -7.30 4.73
C ILE A 229 -10.34 -7.28 3.44
N ALA A 230 -10.44 -6.12 2.80
CA ALA A 230 -10.97 -5.98 1.45
C ALA A 230 -9.91 -5.40 0.52
N GLN A 231 -9.92 -5.81 -0.74
CA GLN A 231 -9.09 -5.24 -1.80
C GLN A 231 -9.89 -5.12 -3.08
N GLY A 232 -10.03 -3.90 -3.58
CA GLY A 232 -10.64 -3.62 -4.87
C GLY A 232 -9.73 -3.98 -6.05
N GLU A 233 -10.11 -3.58 -7.27
CA GLU A 233 -9.21 -3.63 -8.44
C GLU A 233 -7.95 -2.80 -8.23
N GLY A 234 -8.03 -1.83 -7.33
CA GLY A 234 -6.95 -0.97 -6.89
C GLY A 234 -6.88 0.34 -7.67
N LEU A 235 -6.16 1.28 -7.09
CA LEU A 235 -6.06 2.66 -7.59
C LEU A 235 -4.62 3.04 -7.89
N PHE A 236 -3.66 2.42 -7.17
CA PHE A 236 -2.28 2.87 -7.16
C PHE A 236 -1.33 1.84 -7.74
N MET A 237 -0.31 2.33 -8.43
CA MET A 237 0.81 1.58 -8.96
C MET A 237 2.09 1.99 -8.22
N HIS A 238 2.90 1.03 -7.80
CA HIS A 238 4.19 1.30 -7.20
C HIS A 238 5.19 1.75 -8.27
N ASN A 239 5.82 2.90 -8.07
CA ASN A 239 6.71 3.55 -9.04
C ASN A 239 8.13 3.70 -8.52
N ASP A 240 8.76 2.62 -8.11
CA ASP A 240 10.17 2.62 -7.71
C ASP A 240 11.06 1.96 -8.78
N LEU A 241 11.10 2.58 -9.96
CA LEU A 241 11.94 2.10 -11.06
C LEU A 241 13.44 2.22 -10.77
N ALA A 242 13.84 3.09 -9.84
CA ALA A 242 15.24 3.32 -9.50
C ALA A 242 15.84 2.17 -8.68
N LYS A 243 15.06 1.56 -7.76
CA LYS A 243 15.49 0.42 -6.94
C LYS A 243 15.49 -0.91 -7.69
N TYR A 244 14.67 -1.02 -8.74
CA TYR A 244 14.50 -2.25 -9.51
C TYR A 244 14.83 -2.03 -10.98
N PRO A 245 16.12 -1.75 -11.33
CA PRO A 245 16.53 -1.60 -12.71
C PRO A 245 16.15 -2.87 -13.46
N LYS A 246 15.58 -2.71 -14.67
CA LYS A 246 15.32 -3.86 -15.57
C LYS A 246 16.55 -4.76 -15.58
N LYS A 247 16.42 -5.99 -15.06
CA LYS A 247 17.52 -6.96 -15.13
C LYS A 247 17.89 -7.10 -16.59
N ASN A 248 19.05 -6.55 -16.99
CA ASN A 248 19.55 -6.66 -18.34
C ASN A 248 19.55 -8.13 -18.74
N LEU A 249 19.21 -8.41 -20.00
CA LEU A 249 19.25 -9.78 -20.58
C LEU A 249 20.56 -10.49 -20.24
N PHE A 250 21.67 -9.76 -20.21
CA PHE A 250 23.00 -10.23 -19.81
C PHE A 250 23.06 -10.81 -18.40
N THR A 251 22.39 -10.19 -17.42
CA THR A 251 22.38 -10.68 -16.03
C THR A 251 21.60 -11.99 -15.91
N LYS A 252 20.55 -12.18 -16.74
CA LYS A 252 19.80 -13.44 -16.83
C LYS A 252 20.64 -14.56 -17.44
N ILE A 253 21.45 -14.25 -18.45
CA ILE A 253 22.33 -15.22 -19.13
C ILE A 253 23.44 -15.67 -18.18
N ILE A 254 24.08 -14.76 -17.46
CA ILE A 254 25.16 -15.07 -16.50
C ILE A 254 24.64 -15.93 -15.34
N LYS A 255 23.41 -15.66 -14.82
CA LYS A 255 22.81 -16.50 -13.79
C LYS A 255 22.46 -17.90 -14.30
N ARG A 256 22.01 -18.04 -15.55
CA ARG A 256 21.78 -19.35 -16.17
C ARG A 256 23.07 -20.16 -16.33
N ILE A 257 24.19 -19.54 -16.73
CA ILE A 257 25.47 -20.20 -16.89
C ILE A 257 26.06 -20.64 -15.53
N LYS A 258 25.82 -19.86 -14.45
CA LYS A 258 26.30 -20.22 -13.10
C LYS A 258 25.48 -21.34 -12.44
N ASN A 259 24.25 -21.55 -12.85
CA ASN A 259 23.39 -22.64 -12.34
C ASN A 259 23.52 -23.93 -13.18
N LEU A 260 24.35 -23.97 -14.19
CA LEU A 260 24.65 -25.14 -15.01
C LEU A 260 26.06 -25.74 -14.69
N LYS A 261 26.70 -25.22 -13.65
CA LYS A 261 27.88 -25.79 -13.01
C LYS A 261 27.55 -26.24 -11.60
#